data_73862069ba6cab21c923eee3d2c63aa7
#
_entry.id   73862069ba6cab21c923eee3d2c63aa7
#
_cell.length_a   1.000
_cell.length_b   1.000
_cell.length_c   1.000
_cell.angle_alpha   90.00
_cell.angle_beta   90.00
_cell.angle_gamma   90.00
#
_symmetry.space_group_name_H-M   'P 1'
#
loop_
_entity.id
_entity.type
_entity.pdbx_description
1 polymer ?
#
loop_
_entity_poly.entity_id
_entity_poly.type
_entity_poly.pdbx_seq_one_letter_code
_entity_poly.pdbx_strand_id
1 'polypeptide(L)'
;GTSLLFLFLLSLLPLHAQTSPKHEVRAAWITAVYGLDWPRTKATTPAGIRRQKEELIDILDRLKEANFNTVLFQTRTRGDVLYRSDIEPFNSILTGKTGGDPGYDPLAFAIEECHKRGMECHAWMVTIPLGGKKHVASLGKQSVTKRERDICVPYKNEYFLNPGHPATKEYLMKLVREVVSRYDVDGVHFDYLRYPENAPRFPDSYDFRRYGKGRTLAQWRRDNLTDIVRYIYNGVKAM
;
A
#
# COMPACT_ATOMS: atom_id res chain seq x y z
N GLY A 1 -48.68 -54.01 28.73
CA GLY A 1 -47.51 -53.65 27.97
C GLY A 1 -47.70 -52.22 27.39
N THR A 2 -47.18 -51.21 28.06
CA THR A 2 -47.22 -49.80 27.61
C THR A 2 -46.01 -49.54 26.76
N SER A 3 -46.22 -49.42 25.43
CA SER A 3 -45.18 -48.92 24.49
C SER A 3 -45.01 -47.45 24.65
N LEU A 4 -43.82 -47.05 25.12
CA LEU A 4 -43.38 -45.67 25.13
C LEU A 4 -42.92 -45.28 23.71
N LEU A 5 -43.70 -44.45 23.00
CA LEU A 5 -43.33 -43.86 21.75
C LEU A 5 -42.42 -42.62 22.06
N PHE A 6 -41.10 -42.81 21.87
CA PHE A 6 -40.17 -41.68 21.91
C PHE A 6 -40.35 -40.87 20.62
N LEU A 7 -41.06 -39.73 20.72
CA LEU A 7 -41.08 -38.73 19.66
C LEU A 7 -39.73 -38.00 19.69
N PHE A 8 -38.87 -38.33 18.76
CA PHE A 8 -37.68 -37.53 18.43
C PHE A 8 -38.17 -36.23 17.74
N LEU A 9 -38.38 -35.20 18.51
CA LEU A 9 -38.47 -33.84 17.96
C LEU A 9 -37.05 -33.44 17.49
N LEU A 10 -36.76 -33.74 16.23
CA LEU A 10 -35.67 -33.04 15.52
C LEU A 10 -36.10 -31.59 15.44
N SER A 11 -35.55 -30.76 16.32
CA SER A 11 -35.58 -29.31 16.16
C SER A 11 -34.86 -28.99 14.86
N LEU A 12 -35.60 -28.77 13.80
CA LEU A 12 -35.17 -28.08 12.59
C LEU A 12 -34.84 -26.62 13.00
N LEU A 13 -33.67 -26.47 13.60
CA LEU A 13 -33.06 -25.16 13.61
C LEU A 13 -32.89 -24.76 12.14
N PRO A 14 -33.44 -23.64 11.69
CA PRO A 14 -33.16 -23.14 10.36
C PRO A 14 -31.63 -22.98 10.30
N LEU A 15 -30.94 -23.88 9.59
CA LEU A 15 -29.62 -23.55 9.08
C LEU A 15 -29.84 -22.30 8.22
N HIS A 16 -29.57 -21.14 8.80
CA HIS A 16 -29.35 -19.96 8.01
C HIS A 16 -28.08 -20.28 7.23
N ALA A 17 -28.24 -20.84 6.04
CA ALA A 17 -27.19 -20.86 5.07
C ALA A 17 -26.76 -19.39 4.96
N GLN A 18 -25.59 -19.06 5.47
CA GLN A 18 -25.00 -17.75 5.20
C GLN A 18 -24.98 -17.66 3.68
N THR A 19 -25.88 -16.88 3.13
CA THR A 19 -25.83 -16.56 1.70
C THR A 19 -24.48 -15.88 1.53
N SER A 20 -23.57 -16.54 0.82
CA SER A 20 -22.29 -15.94 0.46
C SER A 20 -22.56 -14.55 -0.07
N PRO A 21 -21.89 -13.50 0.43
CA PRO A 21 -22.14 -12.16 -0.03
C PRO A 21 -22.01 -12.13 -1.56
N LYS A 22 -22.95 -11.50 -2.23
CA LYS A 22 -23.05 -11.45 -3.70
C LYS A 22 -21.77 -10.89 -4.36
N HIS A 23 -20.95 -10.20 -3.56
CA HIS A 23 -19.67 -9.61 -3.91
C HIS A 23 -18.65 -9.89 -2.79
N GLU A 24 -18.11 -11.09 -2.77
CA GLU A 24 -17.05 -11.47 -1.83
C GLU A 24 -15.70 -11.00 -2.40
N VAL A 25 -14.91 -10.29 -1.58
CA VAL A 25 -13.53 -9.92 -1.91
C VAL A 25 -12.59 -11.02 -1.42
N ARG A 26 -11.91 -11.67 -2.36
CA ARG A 26 -10.82 -12.63 -2.10
C ARG A 26 -9.53 -12.02 -2.63
N ALA A 27 -8.82 -11.34 -1.73
CA ALA A 27 -7.67 -10.52 -2.08
C ALA A 27 -6.35 -11.13 -1.62
N ALA A 28 -5.29 -10.91 -2.40
CA ALA A 28 -3.91 -11.22 -2.04
C ALA A 28 -3.02 -9.98 -2.17
N TRP A 29 -2.10 -9.82 -1.20
CA TRP A 29 -1.02 -8.84 -1.33
C TRP A 29 0.14 -9.45 -2.11
N ILE A 30 0.67 -8.69 -3.08
CA ILE A 30 1.93 -9.00 -3.77
C ILE A 30 2.95 -7.96 -3.33
N THR A 31 3.91 -8.37 -2.50
CA THR A 31 4.93 -7.47 -1.96
C THR A 31 6.20 -7.44 -2.80
N ALA A 32 6.77 -6.23 -2.95
CA ALA A 32 8.07 -6.04 -3.57
C ALA A 32 9.21 -5.90 -2.54
N VAL A 33 8.85 -5.63 -1.27
CA VAL A 33 9.85 -5.46 -0.21
C VAL A 33 10.74 -6.69 -0.12
N TYR A 34 12.05 -6.48 -0.21
CA TYR A 34 13.09 -7.53 -0.22
C TYR A 34 12.95 -8.59 -1.33
N GLY A 35 12.08 -8.36 -2.32
CA GLY A 35 11.79 -9.35 -3.37
C GLY A 35 11.12 -10.62 -2.84
N LEU A 36 10.34 -10.51 -1.77
CA LEU A 36 9.69 -11.67 -1.13
C LEU A 36 8.74 -12.39 -2.10
N ASP A 37 7.88 -11.64 -2.78
CA ASP A 37 6.98 -12.21 -3.77
C ASP A 37 7.46 -11.89 -5.18
N TRP A 38 7.67 -10.62 -5.51
CA TRP A 38 8.03 -10.13 -6.83
C TRP A 38 8.75 -8.77 -6.75
N PRO A 39 9.73 -8.46 -7.63
CA PRO A 39 10.35 -9.37 -8.60
C PRO A 39 11.56 -10.11 -7.99
N ARG A 40 11.86 -11.29 -8.54
CA ARG A 40 13.08 -12.05 -8.23
C ARG A 40 14.21 -11.75 -9.21
N THR A 41 13.86 -11.54 -10.47
CA THR A 41 14.80 -11.21 -11.54
C THR A 41 14.95 -9.70 -11.69
N LYS A 42 16.14 -9.21 -12.07
CA LYS A 42 16.38 -7.79 -12.35
C LYS A 42 16.14 -7.50 -13.84
N ALA A 43 15.39 -6.43 -14.11
CA ALA A 43 15.11 -5.94 -15.48
C ALA A 43 16.26 -5.06 -15.99
N THR A 44 17.43 -5.67 -16.24
CA THR A 44 18.62 -4.97 -16.76
C THR A 44 18.94 -5.32 -18.20
N THR A 45 18.27 -6.32 -18.76
CA THR A 45 18.40 -6.80 -20.13
C THR A 45 17.03 -7.14 -20.70
N PRO A 46 16.85 -7.23 -22.03
CA PRO A 46 15.59 -7.68 -22.61
C PRO A 46 15.11 -9.05 -22.09
N ALA A 47 16.02 -9.98 -21.84
CA ALA A 47 15.70 -11.27 -21.24
C ALA A 47 15.26 -11.13 -19.78
N GLY A 48 15.94 -10.28 -19.01
CA GLY A 48 15.55 -9.98 -17.61
C GLY A 48 14.18 -9.32 -17.52
N ILE A 49 13.85 -8.40 -18.42
CA ILE A 49 12.52 -7.77 -18.51
C ILE A 49 11.45 -8.82 -18.77
N ARG A 50 11.65 -9.70 -19.77
CA ARG A 50 10.70 -10.78 -20.07
C ARG A 50 10.51 -11.68 -18.84
N ARG A 51 11.60 -12.13 -18.24
CA ARG A 51 11.54 -13.01 -17.07
C ARG A 51 10.82 -12.37 -15.89
N GLN A 52 11.09 -11.08 -15.60
CA GLN A 52 10.42 -10.34 -14.55
C GLN A 52 8.90 -10.25 -14.78
N LYS A 53 8.47 -10.07 -16.03
CA LYS A 53 7.05 -10.09 -16.42
C LYS A 53 6.43 -11.48 -16.27
N GLU A 54 7.11 -12.53 -16.73
CA GLU A 54 6.68 -13.92 -16.59
C GLU A 54 6.47 -14.30 -15.11
N GLU A 55 7.39 -13.89 -14.23
CA GLU A 55 7.24 -14.12 -12.79
C GLU A 55 5.92 -13.56 -12.21
N LEU A 56 5.51 -12.37 -12.64
CA LEU A 56 4.24 -11.78 -12.20
C LEU A 56 3.04 -12.52 -12.82
N ILE A 57 3.10 -12.87 -14.09
CA ILE A 57 2.09 -13.68 -14.77
C ILE A 57 1.86 -14.98 -14.02
N ASP A 58 2.93 -15.72 -13.70
CA ASP A 58 2.86 -16.99 -12.95
C ASP A 58 2.18 -16.83 -11.57
N ILE A 59 2.42 -15.72 -10.89
CA ILE A 59 1.76 -15.41 -9.62
C ILE A 59 0.27 -15.17 -9.84
N LEU A 60 -0.08 -14.35 -10.82
CA LEU A 60 -1.47 -13.98 -11.11
C LEU A 60 -2.29 -15.19 -11.60
N ASP A 61 -1.70 -16.07 -12.40
CA ASP A 61 -2.35 -17.30 -12.86
C ASP A 61 -2.73 -18.20 -11.68
N ARG A 62 -1.78 -18.43 -10.76
CA ARG A 62 -2.04 -19.22 -9.54
C ARG A 62 -3.09 -18.58 -8.63
N LEU A 63 -3.10 -17.26 -8.51
CA LEU A 63 -4.14 -16.55 -7.75
C LEU A 63 -5.51 -16.73 -8.41
N LYS A 64 -5.58 -16.64 -9.73
CA LYS A 64 -6.82 -16.86 -10.48
C LYS A 64 -7.33 -18.30 -10.33
N GLU A 65 -6.46 -19.29 -10.46
CA GLU A 65 -6.78 -20.71 -10.25
C GLU A 65 -7.32 -20.97 -8.84
N ALA A 66 -6.80 -20.26 -7.83
CA ALA A 66 -7.27 -20.29 -6.45
C ALA A 66 -8.52 -19.41 -6.19
N ASN A 67 -9.17 -18.89 -7.26
CA ASN A 67 -10.37 -18.05 -7.20
C ASN A 67 -10.18 -16.70 -6.49
N PHE A 68 -8.98 -16.15 -6.43
CA PHE A 68 -8.80 -14.76 -6.02
C PHE A 68 -9.38 -13.81 -7.08
N ASN A 69 -9.94 -12.69 -6.64
CA ASN A 69 -10.57 -11.69 -7.51
C ASN A 69 -10.00 -10.28 -7.33
N THR A 70 -9.07 -10.09 -6.40
CA THR A 70 -8.47 -8.79 -6.10
C THR A 70 -6.99 -8.96 -5.76
N VAL A 71 -6.15 -8.11 -6.32
CA VAL A 71 -4.71 -8.03 -6.02
C VAL A 71 -4.39 -6.67 -5.43
N LEU A 72 -3.69 -6.69 -4.30
CA LEU A 72 -3.10 -5.50 -3.70
C LEU A 72 -1.61 -5.46 -4.10
N PHE A 73 -1.33 -4.78 -5.22
CA PHE A 73 0.01 -4.72 -5.80
C PHE A 73 0.83 -3.62 -5.15
N GLN A 74 1.98 -3.98 -4.54
CA GLN A 74 2.82 -2.99 -3.87
C GLN A 74 3.41 -2.00 -4.86
N THR A 75 2.85 -0.81 -4.87
CA THR A 75 3.13 0.27 -5.81
C THR A 75 4.15 1.25 -5.25
N ARG A 76 4.10 1.52 -3.95
CA ARG A 76 5.05 2.36 -3.21
C ARG A 76 5.57 1.62 -1.99
N THR A 77 6.89 1.65 -1.79
CA THR A 77 7.52 0.99 -0.64
C THR A 77 7.95 1.99 0.43
N ARG A 78 9.11 2.63 0.34
CA ARG A 78 9.66 3.52 1.38
C ARG A 78 10.27 4.78 0.80
N GLY A 79 9.44 5.59 0.12
CA GLY A 79 9.90 6.79 -0.60
C GLY A 79 10.47 6.47 -1.98
N ASP A 80 10.08 5.32 -2.51
CA ASP A 80 10.36 4.84 -3.86
C ASP A 80 9.20 3.97 -4.36
N VAL A 81 9.10 3.81 -5.67
CA VAL A 81 7.90 3.30 -6.33
C VAL A 81 8.19 2.24 -7.38
N LEU A 82 7.15 1.52 -7.80
CA LEU A 82 7.16 0.50 -8.83
C LEU A 82 6.31 0.94 -10.04
N TYR A 83 6.30 2.22 -10.35
CA TYR A 83 5.63 2.80 -11.52
C TYR A 83 6.40 4.04 -12.00
N ARG A 84 6.08 4.54 -13.19
CA ARG A 84 6.68 5.77 -13.71
C ARG A 84 6.15 6.98 -12.96
N SER A 85 6.94 7.51 -12.04
CA SER A 85 6.60 8.64 -11.18
C SER A 85 7.50 9.84 -11.44
N ASP A 86 6.88 11.04 -11.42
CA ASP A 86 7.60 12.32 -11.42
C ASP A 86 7.98 12.76 -9.99
N ILE A 87 7.47 12.05 -8.97
CA ILE A 87 7.59 12.43 -7.56
C ILE A 87 8.65 11.62 -6.84
N GLU A 88 8.64 10.28 -6.96
CA GLU A 88 9.57 9.39 -6.28
C GLU A 88 10.31 8.48 -7.27
N PRO A 89 11.57 8.08 -6.99
CA PRO A 89 12.36 7.27 -7.91
C PRO A 89 11.87 5.81 -7.96
N PHE A 90 12.20 5.11 -9.03
CA PHE A 90 12.04 3.66 -9.09
C PHE A 90 12.78 2.95 -7.96
N ASN A 91 12.13 1.96 -7.35
CA ASN A 91 12.74 1.09 -6.37
C ASN A 91 13.86 0.25 -7.01
N SER A 92 14.98 0.13 -6.29
CA SER A 92 16.13 -0.65 -6.73
C SER A 92 15.84 -2.15 -6.92
N ILE A 93 14.73 -2.65 -6.37
CA ILE A 93 14.34 -4.05 -6.55
C ILE A 93 14.14 -4.41 -8.02
N LEU A 94 13.70 -3.47 -8.85
CA LEU A 94 13.42 -3.68 -10.27
C LEU A 94 14.69 -3.94 -11.10
N THR A 95 15.76 -3.17 -10.83
CA THR A 95 16.97 -3.20 -11.67
C THR A 95 18.27 -3.45 -10.90
N GLY A 96 18.22 -3.48 -9.57
CA GLY A 96 19.39 -3.47 -8.69
C GLY A 96 19.96 -2.07 -8.43
N LYS A 97 19.42 -1.03 -9.08
CA LYS A 97 19.87 0.38 -8.93
C LYS A 97 18.68 1.27 -8.61
N THR A 98 18.80 2.08 -7.55
CA THR A 98 17.81 3.11 -7.21
C THR A 98 17.58 4.07 -8.37
N GLY A 99 16.33 4.31 -8.73
CA GLY A 99 15.93 5.14 -9.86
C GLY A 99 16.25 4.54 -11.24
N GLY A 100 16.73 3.29 -11.30
CA GLY A 100 16.97 2.59 -12.54
C GLY A 100 15.67 2.27 -13.27
N ASP A 101 15.53 2.69 -14.54
CA ASP A 101 14.36 2.39 -15.36
C ASP A 101 14.38 0.90 -15.76
N PRO A 102 13.34 0.13 -15.43
CA PRO A 102 13.25 -1.28 -15.82
C PRO A 102 12.90 -1.49 -17.30
N GLY A 103 12.74 -0.43 -18.10
CA GLY A 103 12.38 -0.51 -19.51
C GLY A 103 10.90 -0.78 -19.80
N TYR A 104 10.06 -0.81 -18.76
CA TYR A 104 8.61 -0.90 -18.83
C TYR A 104 7.97 -0.26 -17.60
N ASP A 105 6.65 -0.18 -17.55
CA ASP A 105 5.94 0.30 -16.36
C ASP A 105 5.36 -0.89 -15.59
N PRO A 106 5.90 -1.20 -14.39
CA PRO A 106 5.45 -2.35 -13.60
C PRO A 106 3.99 -2.29 -13.15
N LEU A 107 3.49 -1.10 -12.77
CA LEU A 107 2.10 -0.95 -12.33
C LEU A 107 1.14 -1.08 -13.51
N ALA A 108 1.41 -0.42 -14.63
CA ALA A 108 0.60 -0.56 -15.83
C ALA A 108 0.52 -2.02 -16.28
N PHE A 109 1.65 -2.73 -16.26
CA PHE A 109 1.68 -4.15 -16.59
C PHE A 109 0.90 -5.01 -15.60
N ALA A 110 1.00 -4.74 -14.28
CA ALA A 110 0.23 -5.47 -13.28
C ALA A 110 -1.28 -5.29 -13.44
N ILE A 111 -1.73 -4.06 -13.72
CA ILE A 111 -3.15 -3.74 -13.97
C ILE A 111 -3.65 -4.51 -15.20
N GLU A 112 -2.93 -4.40 -16.32
CA GLU A 112 -3.29 -5.10 -17.55
C GLU A 112 -3.44 -6.61 -17.34
N GLU A 113 -2.47 -7.23 -16.65
CA GLU A 113 -2.48 -8.67 -16.40
C GLU A 113 -3.55 -9.11 -15.38
N CYS A 114 -3.88 -8.27 -14.38
CA CYS A 114 -5.00 -8.50 -13.49
C CYS A 114 -6.32 -8.44 -14.23
N HIS A 115 -6.56 -7.40 -15.03
CA HIS A 115 -7.80 -7.19 -15.79
C HIS A 115 -8.03 -8.29 -16.83
N LYS A 116 -6.98 -8.78 -17.52
CA LYS A 116 -7.08 -9.95 -18.43
C LYS A 116 -7.65 -11.20 -17.72
N ARG A 117 -7.45 -11.32 -16.41
CA ARG A 117 -7.91 -12.43 -15.58
C ARG A 117 -9.24 -12.13 -14.86
N GLY A 118 -9.84 -10.96 -15.09
CA GLY A 118 -11.03 -10.49 -14.38
C GLY A 118 -10.78 -10.32 -12.88
N MET A 119 -9.59 -9.84 -12.51
CA MET A 119 -9.21 -9.49 -11.14
C MET A 119 -9.02 -7.98 -11.04
N GLU A 120 -9.46 -7.40 -9.92
CA GLU A 120 -9.14 -6.02 -9.57
C GLU A 120 -7.67 -5.86 -9.20
N CYS A 121 -7.06 -4.73 -9.56
CA CYS A 121 -5.70 -4.35 -9.18
C CYS A 121 -5.70 -3.06 -8.35
N HIS A 122 -5.45 -3.18 -7.07
CA HIS A 122 -5.37 -2.04 -6.16
C HIS A 122 -3.93 -1.63 -5.93
N ALA A 123 -3.65 -0.32 -6.04
CA ALA A 123 -2.34 0.24 -5.75
C ALA A 123 -2.08 0.22 -4.23
N TRP A 124 -1.22 -0.68 -3.78
CA TRP A 124 -0.80 -0.76 -2.37
C TRP A 124 0.36 0.19 -2.10
N MET A 125 0.13 1.18 -1.25
CA MET A 125 1.07 2.26 -0.93
C MET A 125 1.42 2.23 0.55
N VAL A 126 2.69 1.94 0.88
CA VAL A 126 3.25 2.20 2.22
C VAL A 126 3.40 3.71 2.39
N THR A 127 2.79 4.29 3.42
CA THR A 127 2.62 5.75 3.49
C THR A 127 3.67 6.47 4.34
N ILE A 128 3.69 6.24 5.65
CA ILE A 128 4.48 7.04 6.60
C ILE A 128 5.97 6.65 6.66
N PRO A 129 6.38 5.36 6.68
CA PRO A 129 7.79 4.98 6.72
C PRO A 129 8.53 5.35 5.44
N LEU A 130 9.75 5.90 5.60
CA LEU A 130 10.67 6.22 4.51
C LEU A 130 11.92 5.32 4.51
N GLY A 131 12.02 4.43 5.50
CA GLY A 131 13.10 3.46 5.61
C GLY A 131 14.33 3.93 6.38
N GLY A 132 15.30 3.02 6.49
CA GLY A 132 16.53 3.25 7.24
C GLY A 132 17.48 4.25 6.57
N LYS A 133 18.45 4.75 7.33
CA LYS A 133 19.43 5.75 6.87
C LYS A 133 20.14 5.36 5.57
N LYS A 134 20.54 4.08 5.42
CA LYS A 134 21.22 3.59 4.21
C LYS A 134 20.31 3.66 2.98
N HIS A 135 19.04 3.24 3.15
CA HIS A 135 18.04 3.30 2.09
C HIS A 135 17.79 4.75 1.66
N VAL A 136 17.49 5.65 2.61
CA VAL A 136 17.26 7.07 2.32
C VAL A 136 18.47 7.72 1.65
N ALA A 137 19.69 7.36 2.07
CA ALA A 137 20.91 7.86 1.43
C ALA A 137 21.04 7.37 -0.03
N SER A 138 20.63 6.13 -0.33
CA SER A 138 20.67 5.58 -1.71
C SER A 138 19.71 6.27 -2.67
N LEU A 139 18.62 6.88 -2.18
CA LEU A 139 17.69 7.69 -2.98
C LEU A 139 18.32 9.02 -3.46
N GLY A 140 19.45 9.42 -2.89
CA GLY A 140 20.22 10.58 -3.33
C GLY A 140 19.42 11.88 -3.27
N LYS A 141 19.50 12.68 -4.35
CA LYS A 141 18.76 13.95 -4.47
C LYS A 141 17.25 13.77 -4.63
N GLN A 142 16.81 12.59 -5.05
CA GLN A 142 15.39 12.26 -5.27
C GLN A 142 14.68 11.88 -3.96
N SER A 143 15.44 11.68 -2.86
CA SER A 143 14.84 11.38 -1.55
C SER A 143 13.87 12.47 -1.11
N VAL A 144 12.69 12.08 -0.66
CA VAL A 144 11.71 12.98 -0.03
C VAL A 144 12.32 13.73 1.16
N THR A 145 13.25 13.13 1.90
CA THR A 145 13.94 13.78 3.03
C THR A 145 14.82 14.96 2.61
N LYS A 146 15.14 15.08 1.32
CA LYS A 146 15.87 16.24 0.77
C LYS A 146 14.98 17.23 0.06
N ARG A 147 13.89 16.76 -0.54
CA ARG A 147 12.97 17.58 -1.34
C ARG A 147 11.87 18.22 -0.50
N GLU A 148 11.42 17.49 0.52
CA GLU A 148 10.28 17.85 1.38
C GLU A 148 10.73 17.73 2.87
N ARG A 149 11.79 18.45 3.24
CA ARG A 149 12.47 18.31 4.54
C ARG A 149 11.53 18.52 5.71
N ASP A 150 10.62 19.48 5.62
CA ASP A 150 9.77 19.92 6.72
C ASP A 150 8.78 18.85 7.17
N ILE A 151 8.40 17.94 6.26
CA ILE A 151 7.49 16.83 6.57
C ILE A 151 8.21 15.55 6.96
N CYS A 152 9.54 15.54 6.99
CA CYS A 152 10.34 14.34 7.25
C CYS A 152 11.02 14.43 8.61
N VAL A 153 10.91 13.37 9.40
CA VAL A 153 11.55 13.28 10.71
C VAL A 153 12.37 12.01 10.86
N PRO A 154 13.58 12.10 11.42
CA PRO A 154 14.34 10.93 11.84
C PRO A 154 13.80 10.44 13.19
N TYR A 155 13.59 9.13 13.31
CA TYR A 155 13.24 8.50 14.57
C TYR A 155 13.92 7.14 14.68
N LYS A 156 14.68 6.92 15.77
CA LYS A 156 15.57 5.76 15.91
C LYS A 156 16.55 5.70 14.71
N ASN A 157 16.57 4.60 13.98
CA ASN A 157 17.45 4.42 12.81
C ASN A 157 16.75 4.58 11.45
N GLU A 158 15.53 5.09 11.45
CA GLU A 158 14.69 5.25 10.26
C GLU A 158 14.21 6.69 10.08
N TYR A 159 13.69 6.98 8.89
CA TYR A 159 12.99 8.22 8.57
C TYR A 159 11.51 7.95 8.36
N PHE A 160 10.71 8.96 8.70
CA PHE A 160 9.25 8.91 8.57
C PHE A 160 8.73 10.23 8.04
N LEU A 161 7.62 10.19 7.33
CA LEU A 161 6.79 11.38 7.20
C LEU A 161 6.19 11.71 8.56
N ASN A 162 6.06 12.99 8.87
CA ASN A 162 5.42 13.44 10.11
C ASN A 162 3.90 13.62 9.90
N PRO A 163 3.03 12.74 10.42
CA PRO A 163 1.59 12.90 10.22
C PRO A 163 1.02 14.18 10.84
N GLY A 164 1.74 14.77 11.80
CA GLY A 164 1.35 16.02 12.46
C GLY A 164 1.64 17.29 11.65
N HIS A 165 2.44 17.20 10.59
CA HIS A 165 2.71 18.34 9.72
C HIS A 165 1.63 18.43 8.62
N PRO A 166 0.95 19.58 8.45
CA PRO A 166 -0.16 19.72 7.49
C PRO A 166 0.19 19.34 6.05
N ALA A 167 1.41 19.64 5.59
CA ALA A 167 1.86 19.33 4.23
C ALA A 167 2.06 17.82 3.98
N THR A 168 2.04 16.97 5.01
CA THR A 168 2.16 15.51 4.84
C THR A 168 0.98 14.95 4.05
N LYS A 169 -0.24 15.34 4.37
CA LYS A 169 -1.43 14.90 3.63
C LYS A 169 -1.42 15.38 2.19
N GLU A 170 -0.93 16.60 1.94
CA GLU A 170 -0.79 17.17 0.60
C GLU A 170 0.22 16.36 -0.23
N TYR A 171 1.36 16.00 0.38
CA TYR A 171 2.37 15.16 -0.27
C TYR A 171 1.83 13.77 -0.62
N LEU A 172 1.15 13.12 0.33
CA LEU A 172 0.51 11.82 0.08
C LEU A 172 -0.57 11.92 -1.00
N MET A 173 -1.35 13.01 -1.00
CA MET A 173 -2.36 13.24 -2.04
C MET A 173 -1.75 13.45 -3.42
N LYS A 174 -0.57 14.10 -3.54
CA LYS A 174 0.15 14.22 -4.83
C LYS A 174 0.48 12.83 -5.39
N LEU A 175 0.99 11.91 -4.56
CA LEU A 175 1.30 10.54 -4.97
C LEU A 175 0.05 9.76 -5.40
N VAL A 176 -1.02 9.86 -4.63
CA VAL A 176 -2.30 9.21 -4.94
C VAL A 176 -2.89 9.75 -6.25
N ARG A 177 -2.89 11.07 -6.40
CA ARG A 177 -3.38 11.73 -7.63
C ARG A 177 -2.58 11.28 -8.86
N GLU A 178 -1.26 11.18 -8.73
CA GLU A 178 -0.41 10.68 -9.81
C GLU A 178 -0.82 9.27 -10.25
N VAL A 179 -1.07 8.37 -9.30
CA VAL A 179 -1.51 7.00 -9.58
C VAL A 179 -2.92 7.00 -10.20
N VAL A 180 -3.89 7.60 -9.54
CA VAL A 180 -5.32 7.53 -9.96
C VAL A 180 -5.56 8.24 -11.30
N SER A 181 -4.78 9.31 -11.61
CA SER A 181 -4.94 10.02 -12.88
C SER A 181 -4.23 9.37 -14.07
N ARG A 182 -3.25 8.50 -13.84
CA ARG A 182 -2.42 7.91 -14.89
C ARG A 182 -2.69 6.43 -15.15
N TYR A 183 -3.29 5.75 -14.18
CA TYR A 183 -3.46 4.29 -14.20
C TYR A 183 -4.92 3.93 -13.91
N ASP A 184 -5.40 2.91 -14.60
CA ASP A 184 -6.74 2.33 -14.42
C ASP A 184 -6.76 1.37 -13.21
N VAL A 185 -6.39 1.90 -12.03
CA VAL A 185 -6.44 1.13 -10.78
C VAL A 185 -7.87 1.04 -10.27
N ASP A 186 -8.27 -0.14 -9.79
CA ASP A 186 -9.60 -0.35 -9.19
C ASP A 186 -9.71 0.25 -7.79
N GLY A 187 -8.57 0.49 -7.13
CA GLY A 187 -8.53 1.12 -5.82
C GLY A 187 -7.13 1.51 -5.37
N VAL A 188 -7.08 2.25 -4.27
CA VAL A 188 -5.84 2.59 -3.56
C VAL A 188 -5.91 2.02 -2.16
N HIS A 189 -4.89 1.26 -1.77
CA HIS A 189 -4.77 0.66 -0.45
C HIS A 189 -3.61 1.28 0.32
N PHE A 190 -3.90 1.88 1.47
CA PHE A 190 -2.87 2.46 2.34
C PHE A 190 -2.41 1.47 3.39
N ASP A 191 -1.09 1.37 3.51
CA ASP A 191 -0.43 0.61 4.55
C ASP A 191 0.49 1.51 5.37
N TYR A 192 0.75 1.12 6.62
CA TYR A 192 1.57 1.88 7.56
C TYR A 192 1.14 3.34 7.74
N LEU A 193 -0.15 3.64 7.60
CA LEU A 193 -0.71 4.95 7.91
C LEU A 193 -0.86 5.08 9.43
N ARG A 194 0.26 5.12 10.10
CA ARG A 194 0.36 5.15 11.57
C ARG A 194 1.67 5.77 12.03
N TYR A 195 1.70 6.27 13.25
CA TYR A 195 2.95 6.55 13.92
C TYR A 195 3.76 5.27 14.15
N PRO A 196 5.10 5.34 14.25
CA PRO A 196 5.90 4.17 14.63
C PRO A 196 5.44 3.57 15.95
N GLU A 197 5.59 2.25 16.09
CA GLU A 197 5.25 1.57 17.35
C GLU A 197 6.11 2.05 18.51
N ASN A 198 5.49 2.15 19.67
CA ASN A 198 6.16 2.60 20.89
C ASN A 198 6.92 3.93 20.71
N ALA A 199 6.26 4.93 20.11
CA ALA A 199 6.84 6.21 19.74
C ALA A 199 6.39 7.37 20.65
N PRO A 200 6.50 7.29 22.00
CA PRO A 200 6.15 8.40 22.88
C PRO A 200 7.02 9.63 22.62
N ARG A 201 8.26 9.40 22.16
CA ARG A 201 9.26 10.43 21.84
C ARG A 201 9.41 10.68 20.34
N PHE A 202 8.36 10.40 19.54
CA PHE A 202 8.37 10.78 18.13
C PHE A 202 8.56 12.29 18.00
N PRO A 203 9.43 12.78 17.10
CA PRO A 203 9.87 14.19 17.10
C PRO A 203 8.85 15.12 16.41
N ASP A 204 7.62 15.14 16.90
CA ASP A 204 6.51 15.97 16.41
C ASP A 204 6.11 17.10 17.38
N SER A 205 6.90 17.33 18.44
CA SER A 205 6.59 18.30 19.48
C SER A 205 6.49 19.74 18.97
N TYR A 206 7.25 20.10 17.95
CA TYR A 206 7.16 21.42 17.31
C TYR A 206 5.79 21.61 16.66
N ASP A 207 5.36 20.64 15.85
CA ASP A 207 4.07 20.66 15.17
C ASP A 207 2.91 20.57 16.15
N PHE A 208 3.07 19.78 17.23
CA PHE A 208 2.07 19.70 18.29
C PHE A 208 1.85 21.06 18.97
N ARG A 209 2.92 21.80 19.31
CA ARG A 209 2.78 23.16 19.86
C ARG A 209 2.06 24.11 18.91
N ARG A 210 2.33 23.98 17.61
CA ARG A 210 1.77 24.88 16.59
C ARG A 210 0.32 24.53 16.20
N TYR A 211 0.00 23.22 16.12
CA TYR A 211 -1.26 22.73 15.55
C TYR A 211 -2.13 21.96 16.56
N GLY A 212 -1.67 21.73 17.77
CA GLY A 212 -2.38 20.96 18.81
C GLY A 212 -3.70 21.56 19.26
N LYS A 213 -3.78 22.90 19.34
CA LYS A 213 -5.02 23.66 19.63
C LYS A 213 -5.78 23.13 20.87
N GLY A 214 -5.10 22.98 22.01
CA GLY A 214 -5.73 22.55 23.28
C GLY A 214 -6.01 21.04 23.41
N ARG A 215 -5.73 20.24 22.39
CA ARG A 215 -5.84 18.77 22.47
C ARG A 215 -4.67 18.15 23.26
N THR A 216 -4.88 16.96 23.81
CA THR A 216 -3.75 16.14 24.28
C THR A 216 -2.93 15.66 23.10
N LEU A 217 -1.65 15.36 23.30
CA LEU A 217 -0.77 14.81 22.25
C LEU A 217 -1.36 13.55 21.61
N ALA A 218 -1.91 12.65 22.42
CA ALA A 218 -2.50 11.40 21.94
C ALA A 218 -3.76 11.67 21.07
N GLN A 219 -4.62 12.59 21.46
CA GLN A 219 -5.78 12.96 20.67
C GLN A 219 -5.37 13.60 19.35
N TRP A 220 -4.44 14.57 19.40
CA TRP A 220 -3.96 15.25 18.21
C TRP A 220 -3.31 14.29 17.19
N ARG A 221 -2.52 13.31 17.66
CA ARG A 221 -1.94 12.29 16.78
C ARG A 221 -2.99 11.40 16.10
N ARG A 222 -4.05 11.00 16.82
CA ARG A 222 -5.16 10.24 16.22
C ARG A 222 -5.91 11.07 15.17
N ASP A 223 -6.20 12.33 15.52
CA ASP A 223 -6.91 13.25 14.62
C ASP A 223 -6.15 13.50 13.32
N ASN A 224 -4.80 13.63 13.39
CA ASN A 224 -3.96 13.79 12.21
C ASN A 224 -4.09 12.61 11.24
N LEU A 225 -4.05 11.37 11.74
CA LEU A 225 -4.22 10.18 10.90
C LEU A 225 -5.63 10.14 10.28
N THR A 226 -6.66 10.44 11.05
CA THR A 226 -8.04 10.52 10.57
C THR A 226 -8.19 11.61 9.51
N ASP A 227 -7.56 12.76 9.70
CA ASP A 227 -7.59 13.88 8.75
C ASP A 227 -6.88 13.52 7.43
N ILE A 228 -5.74 12.83 7.48
CA ILE A 228 -5.06 12.33 6.29
C ILE A 228 -5.98 11.40 5.48
N VAL A 229 -6.59 10.41 6.15
CA VAL A 229 -7.51 9.46 5.48
C VAL A 229 -8.67 10.21 4.84
N ARG A 230 -9.34 11.08 5.61
CA ARG A 230 -10.49 11.85 5.12
C ARG A 230 -10.12 12.74 3.93
N TYR A 231 -8.99 13.42 4.02
CA TYR A 231 -8.52 14.31 2.97
C TYR A 231 -8.28 13.56 1.65
N ILE A 232 -7.58 12.43 1.73
CA ILE A 232 -7.27 11.63 0.54
C ILE A 232 -8.53 10.95 0.00
N TYR A 233 -9.35 10.35 0.87
CA TYR A 233 -10.60 9.71 0.46
C TYR A 233 -11.49 10.68 -0.32
N ASN A 234 -11.73 11.87 0.24
CA ASN A 234 -12.55 12.89 -0.42
C ASN A 234 -11.91 13.36 -1.73
N GLY A 235 -10.58 13.52 -1.75
CA GLY A 235 -9.86 13.91 -2.96
C GLY A 235 -9.96 12.88 -4.09
N VAL A 236 -9.87 11.60 -3.78
CA VAL A 236 -10.03 10.51 -4.77
C VAL A 236 -11.47 10.41 -5.26
N LYS A 237 -12.46 10.55 -4.36
CA LYS A 237 -13.88 10.49 -4.74
C LYS A 237 -14.35 11.68 -5.59
N ALA A 238 -13.60 12.77 -5.59
CA ALA A 238 -13.88 13.96 -6.40
C ALA A 238 -13.19 13.94 -7.78
N MET A 239 -12.38 12.92 -8.07
CA MET A 239 -11.69 12.71 -9.36
C MET A 239 -12.50 11.80 -10.28
#